data_29fcb21d5d0b12730e4a2253898decf9
#
_entry.id   29fcb21d5d0b12730e4a2253898decf9
#
_cell.length_a   1.000
_cell.length_b   1.000
_cell.length_c   1.000
_cell.angle_alpha   90.00
_cell.angle_beta   90.00
_cell.angle_gamma   90.00
#
_symmetry.space_group_name_H-M   'P 1'
#
loop_
_entity.id
_entity.type
_entity.pdbx_description
1 polymer ?
#
loop_
_entity_poly.entity_id
_entity_poly.type
_entity_poly.pdbx_seq_one_letter_code
_entity_poly.pdbx_strand_id
1 'polypeptide(L)'
;MKAVIKENIIWQLVIVYLLQCYLLPYQVFFILSLGILLWECIKSHFRVPVVRIPELNAYIFLLFFITMVGFIRYPLRFAVRDVYYEFGNIIIVLIGYFMYSREHGFKRIYTTIFFMAGLVSMITVLMGIANIITGNVSFAIFRESFSVGIKSLEFLIPIYTIWIFWYGKMLISRKVDRIIIAFWAIQVFANLSRTTLIAIFFCYAMTVCCLSYTHKIDVKRVKRALLMCLGLCVMIIVAIKMMPGDVLSHFFDKFARSFTEVSSKNTFNSLAEANNNWRGYEISRAIEQWKESSFVEQIFGAGNGTMIGINFVPDLWNDILETVNGITGVTVLHNSYYTLLIKGGVLTVTVFCLVFVLGIKRGYSYLRRARTEEEILLSLSLVFLCVTMMIDAYITRGMVQNDIQFIWSILFGWINAKMIKYKEIIR
;
A
#
# COMPACT_ATOMS: atom_id res chain seq x y z
N MET A 1 -2.04 30.10 -20.68
CA MET A 1 -2.85 29.75 -19.50
C MET A 1 -3.10 28.24 -19.34
N LYS A 2 -3.55 27.48 -20.35
CA LYS A 2 -3.74 26.01 -20.23
C LYS A 2 -2.45 25.21 -19.92
N ALA A 3 -1.28 25.63 -20.39
CA ALA A 3 0.00 24.97 -20.11
C ALA A 3 0.48 25.19 -18.67
N VAL A 4 0.31 26.40 -18.13
CA VAL A 4 0.72 26.77 -16.77
C VAL A 4 -0.13 26.04 -15.70
N ILE A 5 -1.42 25.79 -15.99
CA ILE A 5 -2.30 25.03 -15.08
C ILE A 5 -1.90 23.54 -15.01
N LYS A 6 -1.38 22.97 -16.11
CA LYS A 6 -0.88 21.58 -16.13
C LYS A 6 0.37 21.37 -15.27
N GLU A 7 1.27 22.35 -15.19
CA GLU A 7 2.49 22.25 -14.38
C GLU A 7 2.21 22.31 -12.87
N ASN A 8 1.21 23.09 -12.46
CA ASN A 8 0.90 23.27 -11.04
C ASN A 8 0.42 22.00 -10.34
N ILE A 9 -0.35 21.11 -11.00
CA ILE A 9 -0.88 19.91 -10.35
C ILE A 9 0.24 18.96 -9.92
N ILE A 10 1.28 18.81 -10.73
CA ILE A 10 2.38 17.88 -10.45
C ILE A 10 3.17 18.35 -9.25
N TRP A 11 3.51 19.63 -9.18
CA TRP A 11 4.22 20.19 -8.03
C TRP A 11 3.36 20.20 -6.77
N GLN A 12 2.07 20.45 -6.88
CA GLN A 12 1.14 20.30 -5.75
C GLN A 12 1.18 18.88 -5.18
N LEU A 13 1.16 17.85 -6.03
CA LEU A 13 1.26 16.45 -5.59
C LEU A 13 2.61 16.15 -4.90
N VAL A 14 3.72 16.68 -5.43
CA VAL A 14 5.04 16.52 -4.80
C VAL A 14 5.04 17.13 -3.40
N ILE A 15 4.57 18.38 -3.27
CA ILE A 15 4.51 19.09 -1.98
C ILE A 15 3.61 18.35 -1.00
N VAL A 16 2.41 17.94 -1.43
CA VAL A 16 1.45 17.24 -0.59
C VAL A 16 2.03 15.91 -0.09
N TYR A 17 2.73 15.16 -0.96
CA TYR A 17 3.36 13.90 -0.56
C TYR A 17 4.49 14.10 0.45
N LEU A 18 5.35 15.12 0.25
CA LEU A 18 6.41 15.45 1.20
C LEU A 18 5.85 15.90 2.55
N LEU A 19 4.79 16.71 2.53
CA LEU A 19 4.09 17.14 3.75
C LEU A 19 3.52 15.93 4.50
N GLN A 20 2.91 14.97 3.79
CA GLN A 20 2.41 13.73 4.39
C GLN A 20 3.53 12.93 5.05
N CYS A 21 4.65 12.76 4.36
CA CYS A 21 5.74 11.90 4.85
C CYS A 21 6.43 12.44 6.12
N TYR A 22 6.47 13.76 6.33
CA TYR A 22 7.34 14.35 7.34
C TYR A 22 6.68 15.35 8.28
N LEU A 23 5.58 15.96 7.92
CA LEU A 23 5.08 17.14 8.63
C LEU A 23 3.62 17.07 9.08
N LEU A 24 2.75 16.38 8.36
CA LEU A 24 1.32 16.44 8.65
C LEU A 24 0.83 15.19 9.37
N PRO A 25 0.09 15.37 10.49
CA PRO A 25 -0.75 14.31 11.03
C PRO A 25 -1.72 13.81 9.95
N TYR A 26 -1.97 12.51 9.93
CA TYR A 26 -2.77 11.92 8.88
C TYR A 26 -4.21 12.46 8.80
N GLN A 27 -4.79 12.91 9.90
CA GLN A 27 -6.11 13.56 9.94
C GLN A 27 -6.14 14.86 9.12
N VAL A 28 -5.10 15.67 9.29
CA VAL A 28 -4.93 16.93 8.53
C VAL A 28 -4.74 16.60 7.04
N PHE A 29 -3.94 15.58 6.74
CA PHE A 29 -3.73 15.14 5.37
C PHE A 29 -5.02 14.62 4.72
N PHE A 30 -5.87 13.88 5.46
CA PHE A 30 -7.19 13.45 4.99
C PHE A 30 -8.07 14.66 4.61
N ILE A 31 -8.16 15.66 5.48
CA ILE A 31 -8.97 16.87 5.25
C ILE A 31 -8.44 17.64 4.03
N LEU A 32 -7.12 17.79 3.89
CA LEU A 32 -6.51 18.42 2.73
C LEU A 32 -6.80 17.66 1.44
N SER A 33 -6.73 16.34 1.47
CA SER A 33 -7.03 15.49 0.32
C SER A 33 -8.49 15.60 -0.10
N LEU A 34 -9.40 15.62 0.87
CA LEU A 34 -10.82 15.85 0.61
C LEU A 34 -11.05 17.25 0.03
N GLY A 35 -10.37 18.26 0.56
CA GLY A 35 -10.40 19.63 0.03
C GLY A 35 -9.92 19.71 -1.42
N ILE A 36 -8.84 19.01 -1.76
CA ILE A 36 -8.33 18.90 -3.16
C ILE A 36 -9.37 18.24 -4.06
N LEU A 37 -9.97 17.12 -3.61
CA LEU A 37 -11.00 16.42 -4.39
C LEU A 37 -12.22 17.33 -4.64
N LEU A 38 -12.72 17.99 -3.62
CA LEU A 38 -13.85 18.94 -3.73
C LEU A 38 -13.49 20.12 -4.65
N TRP A 39 -12.29 20.68 -4.53
CA TRP A 39 -11.81 21.74 -5.41
C TRP A 39 -11.77 21.32 -6.88
N GLU A 40 -11.32 20.08 -7.14
CA GLU A 40 -11.33 19.52 -8.48
C GLU A 40 -12.75 19.31 -9.02
N CYS A 41 -13.69 18.89 -8.17
CA CYS A 41 -15.11 18.79 -8.51
C CYS A 41 -15.71 20.16 -8.85
N ILE A 42 -15.43 21.20 -8.06
CA ILE A 42 -15.90 22.57 -8.29
C ILE A 42 -15.34 23.12 -9.60
N LYS A 43 -14.02 22.99 -9.83
CA LYS A 43 -13.37 23.43 -11.08
C LYS A 43 -13.93 22.77 -12.35
N SER A 44 -14.39 21.54 -12.22
CA SER A 44 -15.02 20.82 -13.31
C SER A 44 -16.52 21.13 -13.45
N HIS A 45 -17.05 22.11 -12.71
CA HIS A 45 -18.49 22.38 -12.61
C HIS A 45 -19.30 21.13 -12.26
N PHE A 46 -18.77 20.31 -11.35
CA PHE A 46 -19.30 18.98 -10.97
C PHE A 46 -19.46 18.00 -12.16
N ARG A 47 -18.86 18.30 -13.31
CA ARG A 47 -18.72 17.35 -14.41
C ARG A 47 -17.58 16.38 -14.11
N VAL A 48 -17.78 15.60 -13.06
CA VAL A 48 -16.81 14.60 -12.62
C VAL A 48 -16.89 13.42 -13.57
N PRO A 49 -15.78 12.94 -14.15
CA PRO A 49 -15.82 11.73 -14.94
C PRO A 49 -16.33 10.59 -14.04
N VAL A 50 -17.41 9.95 -14.47
CA VAL A 50 -17.98 8.81 -13.74
C VAL A 50 -16.91 7.74 -13.58
N VAL A 51 -16.65 7.35 -12.35
CA VAL A 51 -15.69 6.26 -12.07
C VAL A 51 -16.28 4.97 -12.64
N ARG A 52 -15.69 4.47 -13.72
CA ARG A 52 -16.17 3.28 -14.43
C ARG A 52 -15.47 2.02 -13.96
N ILE A 53 -15.37 1.87 -12.64
CA ILE A 53 -14.81 0.71 -11.94
C ILE A 53 -15.92 0.18 -11.03
N PRO A 54 -16.81 -0.71 -11.53
CA PRO A 54 -18.00 -1.14 -10.81
C PRO A 54 -17.69 -1.70 -9.42
N GLU A 55 -16.65 -2.51 -9.31
CA GLU A 55 -16.21 -3.10 -8.05
C GLU A 55 -15.70 -2.07 -7.04
N LEU A 56 -15.04 -0.99 -7.48
CA LEU A 56 -14.64 0.11 -6.60
C LEU A 56 -15.85 0.91 -6.15
N ASN A 57 -16.80 1.17 -7.04
CA ASN A 57 -18.04 1.87 -6.69
C ASN A 57 -18.87 1.05 -5.69
N ALA A 58 -18.96 -0.27 -5.88
CA ALA A 58 -19.61 -1.16 -4.94
C ALA A 58 -18.92 -1.15 -3.56
N TYR A 59 -17.58 -1.16 -3.53
CA TYR A 59 -16.80 -1.05 -2.30
C TYR A 59 -17.05 0.29 -1.59
N ILE A 60 -17.00 1.41 -2.32
CA ILE A 60 -17.32 2.74 -1.77
C ILE A 60 -18.75 2.78 -1.20
N PHE A 61 -19.71 2.23 -1.92
CA PHE A 61 -21.11 2.16 -1.45
C PHE A 61 -21.22 1.38 -0.14
N LEU A 62 -20.57 0.22 -0.04
CA LEU A 62 -20.55 -0.57 1.19
C LEU A 62 -19.90 0.19 2.35
N LEU A 63 -18.80 0.90 2.11
CA LEU A 63 -18.15 1.74 3.13
C LEU A 63 -19.09 2.86 3.62
N PHE A 64 -19.85 3.49 2.73
CA PHE A 64 -20.89 4.44 3.15
C PHE A 64 -21.97 3.77 3.98
N PHE A 65 -22.41 2.58 3.59
CA PHE A 65 -23.43 1.83 4.33
C PHE A 65 -22.95 1.51 5.75
N ILE A 66 -21.77 0.92 5.92
CA ILE A 66 -21.22 0.58 7.24
C ILE A 66 -20.94 1.83 8.09
N THR A 67 -20.62 2.96 7.46
CA THR A 67 -20.47 4.25 8.14
C THR A 67 -21.82 4.75 8.68
N MET A 68 -22.89 4.65 7.90
CA MET A 68 -24.23 5.03 8.37
C MET A 68 -24.68 4.15 9.53
N VAL A 69 -24.47 2.83 9.44
CA VAL A 69 -24.73 1.91 10.56
C VAL A 69 -23.92 2.31 11.79
N GLY A 70 -22.66 2.66 11.59
CA GLY A 70 -21.75 3.10 12.65
C GLY A 70 -22.23 4.36 13.36
N PHE A 71 -22.66 5.37 12.64
CA PHE A 71 -23.18 6.63 13.22
C PHE A 71 -24.46 6.43 14.04
N ILE A 72 -25.24 5.41 13.73
CA ILE A 72 -26.44 5.08 14.51
C ILE A 72 -26.11 4.29 15.77
N ARG A 73 -25.12 3.39 15.73
CA ARG A 73 -24.84 2.41 16.78
C ARG A 73 -23.75 2.81 17.77
N TYR A 74 -22.79 3.64 17.33
CA TYR A 74 -21.57 3.94 18.10
C TYR A 74 -21.37 5.42 18.33
N PRO A 75 -20.60 5.83 19.35
CA PRO A 75 -20.25 7.22 19.57
C PRO A 75 -19.52 7.80 18.34
N LEU A 76 -19.93 9.00 17.93
CA LEU A 76 -19.51 9.67 16.70
C LEU A 76 -17.98 9.70 16.50
N ARG A 77 -17.22 9.91 17.58
CA ARG A 77 -15.74 9.97 17.53
C ARG A 77 -15.11 8.71 16.97
N PHE A 78 -15.66 7.53 17.29
CA PHE A 78 -15.13 6.24 16.85
C PHE A 78 -15.52 5.96 15.40
N ALA A 79 -16.76 6.21 15.03
CA ALA A 79 -17.23 6.05 13.66
C ALA A 79 -16.49 7.01 12.71
N VAL A 80 -16.28 8.27 13.08
CA VAL A 80 -15.52 9.26 12.30
C VAL A 80 -14.05 8.84 12.16
N ARG A 81 -13.43 8.27 13.22
CA ARG A 81 -12.05 7.77 13.13
C ARG A 81 -11.93 6.66 12.07
N ASP A 82 -12.87 5.74 12.05
CA ASP A 82 -12.87 4.66 11.05
C ASP A 82 -13.05 5.20 9.62
N VAL A 83 -13.86 6.24 9.45
CA VAL A 83 -14.01 6.91 8.14
C VAL A 83 -12.67 7.38 7.59
N TYR A 84 -11.81 7.99 8.39
CA TYR A 84 -10.49 8.37 7.86
C TYR A 84 -9.66 7.15 7.46
N TYR A 85 -9.70 6.05 8.23
CA TYR A 85 -8.92 4.86 7.96
C TYR A 85 -9.34 4.17 6.68
N GLU A 86 -10.64 4.18 6.37
CA GLU A 86 -11.21 3.50 5.22
C GLU A 86 -11.22 4.37 3.96
N PHE A 87 -11.60 5.64 4.09
CA PHE A 87 -11.75 6.55 2.95
C PHE A 87 -10.48 7.28 2.54
N GLY A 88 -9.47 7.36 3.40
CA GLY A 88 -8.24 8.12 3.10
C GLY A 88 -7.59 7.71 1.78
N ASN A 89 -7.33 6.43 1.59
CA ASN A 89 -6.76 5.91 0.35
C ASN A 89 -7.72 6.04 -0.83
N ILE A 90 -9.02 5.87 -0.63
CA ILE A 90 -10.05 5.97 -1.68
C ILE A 90 -10.11 7.40 -2.25
N ILE A 91 -10.06 8.42 -1.39
CA ILE A 91 -10.04 9.83 -1.84
C ILE A 91 -8.86 10.06 -2.77
N ILE A 92 -7.68 9.55 -2.43
CA ILE A 92 -6.49 9.69 -3.27
C ILE A 92 -6.61 8.89 -4.57
N VAL A 93 -7.24 7.70 -4.54
CA VAL A 93 -7.56 6.93 -5.75
C VAL A 93 -8.48 7.75 -6.68
N LEU A 94 -9.49 8.41 -6.14
CA LEU A 94 -10.38 9.27 -6.91
C LEU A 94 -9.64 10.48 -7.49
N ILE A 95 -8.77 11.13 -6.73
CA ILE A 95 -7.89 12.21 -7.22
C ILE A 95 -7.05 11.71 -8.39
N GLY A 96 -6.39 10.54 -8.26
CA GLY A 96 -5.62 9.92 -9.33
C GLY A 96 -6.46 9.62 -10.57
N TYR A 97 -7.68 9.12 -10.39
CA TYR A 97 -8.62 8.86 -11.48
C TYR A 97 -9.02 10.15 -12.22
N PHE A 98 -9.32 11.23 -11.50
CA PHE A 98 -9.67 12.52 -12.10
C PHE A 98 -8.47 13.22 -12.73
N MET A 99 -7.27 13.04 -12.16
CA MET A 99 -6.04 13.57 -12.74
C MET A 99 -5.80 13.05 -14.14
N TYR A 100 -6.22 11.84 -14.47
CA TYR A 100 -6.12 11.31 -15.83
C TYR A 100 -6.86 12.17 -16.86
N SER A 101 -7.95 12.84 -16.53
CA SER A 101 -8.65 13.75 -17.44
C SER A 101 -7.79 14.92 -17.92
N ARG A 102 -6.74 15.25 -17.18
CA ARG A 102 -5.84 16.39 -17.41
C ARG A 102 -4.45 15.98 -17.88
N GLU A 103 -3.93 14.86 -17.39
CA GLU A 103 -2.59 14.38 -17.69
C GLU A 103 -2.63 12.93 -18.20
N HIS A 104 -2.38 12.77 -19.49
CA HIS A 104 -2.39 11.47 -20.16
C HIS A 104 -0.99 10.91 -20.39
N GLY A 105 0.04 11.74 -20.18
CA GLY A 105 1.41 11.41 -20.51
C GLY A 105 2.00 10.39 -19.54
N PHE A 106 2.24 9.15 -20.01
CA PHE A 106 2.90 8.11 -19.24
C PHE A 106 4.22 8.59 -18.64
N LYS A 107 5.13 9.07 -19.49
CA LYS A 107 6.46 9.46 -19.04
C LYS A 107 6.42 10.55 -17.98
N ARG A 108 5.54 11.53 -18.10
CA ARG A 108 5.43 12.63 -17.14
C ARG A 108 5.00 12.16 -15.77
N ILE A 109 3.96 11.33 -15.69
CA ILE A 109 3.45 10.79 -14.41
C ILE A 109 4.52 9.92 -13.74
N TYR A 110 5.11 8.98 -14.49
CA TYR A 110 6.12 8.09 -13.94
C TYR A 110 7.38 8.83 -13.52
N THR A 111 7.83 9.82 -14.29
CA THR A 111 8.98 10.66 -13.89
C THR A 111 8.70 11.42 -12.60
N THR A 112 7.49 11.99 -12.45
CA THR A 112 7.12 12.72 -11.22
C THR A 112 7.11 11.79 -10.01
N ILE A 113 6.46 10.62 -10.13
CA ILE A 113 6.39 9.65 -9.03
C ILE A 113 7.79 9.11 -8.68
N PHE A 114 8.60 8.82 -9.68
CA PHE A 114 9.99 8.41 -9.48
C PHE A 114 10.80 9.46 -8.72
N PHE A 115 10.67 10.72 -9.12
CA PHE A 115 11.35 11.83 -8.46
C PHE A 115 10.85 12.02 -7.01
N MET A 116 9.53 11.99 -6.78
CA MET A 116 8.93 12.11 -5.45
C MET A 116 9.43 11.02 -4.51
N ALA A 117 9.29 9.75 -4.93
CA ALA A 117 9.74 8.62 -4.12
C ALA A 117 11.26 8.64 -3.93
N GLY A 118 12.02 9.05 -4.94
CA GLY A 118 13.47 9.22 -4.85
C GLY A 118 13.89 10.28 -3.83
N LEU A 119 13.20 11.41 -3.82
CA LEU A 119 13.46 12.49 -2.88
C LEU A 119 13.15 12.06 -1.43
N VAL A 120 11.99 11.42 -1.21
CA VAL A 120 11.62 10.88 0.12
C VAL A 120 12.66 9.85 0.57
N SER A 121 13.04 8.92 -0.30
CA SER A 121 14.04 7.90 0.03
C SER A 121 15.41 8.52 0.36
N MET A 122 15.84 9.51 -0.39
CA MET A 122 17.10 10.22 -0.11
C MET A 122 17.07 10.91 1.26
N ILE A 123 16.01 11.65 1.58
CA ILE A 123 15.85 12.30 2.89
C ILE A 123 15.82 11.25 4.00
N THR A 124 15.04 10.18 3.84
CA THR A 124 14.93 9.10 4.83
C THR A 124 16.27 8.43 5.09
N VAL A 125 17.05 8.13 4.04
CA VAL A 125 18.39 7.53 4.20
C VAL A 125 19.35 8.48 4.90
N LEU A 126 19.35 9.77 4.55
CA LEU A 126 20.21 10.77 5.20
C LEU A 126 19.84 10.95 6.68
N MET A 127 18.55 11.00 6.99
CA MET A 127 18.07 11.06 8.39
C MET A 127 18.45 9.79 9.16
N GLY A 128 18.30 8.61 8.55
CA GLY A 128 18.71 7.34 9.15
C GLY A 128 20.21 7.29 9.46
N ILE A 129 21.05 7.75 8.54
CA ILE A 129 22.50 7.86 8.76
C ILE A 129 22.81 8.85 9.89
N ALA A 130 22.15 10.01 9.92
CA ALA A 130 22.34 11.00 10.99
C ALA A 130 21.99 10.41 12.36
N ASN A 131 20.88 9.67 12.47
CA ASN A 131 20.49 9.00 13.72
C ASN A 131 21.51 7.95 14.17
N ILE A 132 22.15 7.23 13.25
CA ILE A 132 23.21 6.28 13.56
C ILE A 132 24.43 7.00 14.13
N ILE A 133 24.85 8.12 13.51
CA ILE A 133 26.03 8.90 13.92
C ILE A 133 25.82 9.52 15.32
N THR A 134 24.60 9.94 15.65
CA THR A 134 24.26 10.52 16.96
C THR A 134 24.18 9.50 18.09
N GLY A 135 24.40 8.22 17.82
CA GLY A 135 24.55 7.18 18.86
C GLY A 135 23.26 6.61 19.44
N ASN A 136 22.08 6.99 18.92
CA ASN A 136 20.79 6.49 19.39
C ASN A 136 20.40 5.17 18.67
N VAL A 137 21.21 4.12 18.78
CA VAL A 137 21.06 2.92 17.93
C VAL A 137 20.54 1.72 18.71
N SER A 138 19.24 1.72 19.06
CA SER A 138 18.56 0.43 19.23
C SER A 138 18.13 -0.11 17.86
N PHE A 139 18.01 -1.44 17.71
CA PHE A 139 17.53 -2.06 16.47
C PHE A 139 16.18 -1.51 16.00
N ALA A 140 15.28 -1.21 16.95
CA ALA A 140 13.96 -0.65 16.64
C ALA A 140 14.09 0.76 16.05
N ILE A 141 14.87 1.64 16.67
CA ILE A 141 15.14 3.00 16.19
C ILE A 141 15.83 2.99 14.82
N PHE A 142 16.84 2.10 14.66
CA PHE A 142 17.50 1.92 13.38
C PHE A 142 16.51 1.62 12.27
N ARG A 143 15.69 0.60 12.43
CA ARG A 143 14.69 0.18 11.45
C ARG A 143 13.65 1.26 11.18
N GLU A 144 13.15 1.91 12.21
CA GLU A 144 12.13 2.95 12.12
C GLU A 144 12.64 4.16 11.34
N SER A 145 13.92 4.53 11.51
CA SER A 145 14.56 5.64 10.78
C SER A 145 14.54 5.45 9.26
N PHE A 146 14.41 4.22 8.75
CA PHE A 146 14.33 3.92 7.32
C PHE A 146 12.92 3.53 6.85
N SER A 147 11.88 3.76 7.65
CA SER A 147 10.52 3.27 7.35
C SER A 147 9.70 4.20 6.45
N VAL A 148 10.02 5.50 6.42
CA VAL A 148 9.23 6.51 5.70
C VAL A 148 9.18 6.20 4.20
N GLY A 149 7.97 6.07 3.64
CA GLY A 149 7.75 5.80 2.23
C GLY A 149 8.10 4.39 1.75
N ILE A 150 8.56 3.49 2.64
CA ILE A 150 9.04 2.14 2.28
C ILE A 150 7.98 1.31 1.53
N LYS A 151 6.71 1.45 1.89
CA LYS A 151 5.60 0.74 1.26
C LYS A 151 5.45 1.06 -0.23
N SER A 152 5.76 2.27 -0.62
CA SER A 152 5.76 2.66 -2.03
C SER A 152 6.84 1.94 -2.83
N LEU A 153 7.96 1.56 -2.20
CA LEU A 153 9.07 0.91 -2.88
C LEU A 153 8.77 -0.55 -3.27
N GLU A 154 7.80 -1.20 -2.63
CA GLU A 154 7.41 -2.59 -2.89
C GLU A 154 7.02 -2.83 -4.36
N PHE A 155 6.34 -1.88 -4.97
CA PHE A 155 5.94 -1.92 -6.38
C PHE A 155 6.77 -0.99 -7.27
N LEU A 156 7.30 0.11 -6.73
CA LEU A 156 8.10 1.05 -7.53
C LEU A 156 9.43 0.46 -7.97
N ILE A 157 10.13 -0.27 -7.09
CA ILE A 157 11.40 -0.91 -7.47
C ILE A 157 11.21 -1.85 -8.66
N PRO A 158 10.26 -2.82 -8.66
CA PRO A 158 10.01 -3.64 -9.84
C PRO A 158 9.64 -2.83 -11.09
N ILE A 159 8.75 -1.85 -10.97
CA ILE A 159 8.33 -1.02 -12.10
C ILE A 159 9.53 -0.32 -12.75
N TYR A 160 10.31 0.40 -11.96
CA TYR A 160 11.39 1.23 -12.50
C TYR A 160 12.61 0.45 -12.91
N THR A 161 12.94 -0.65 -12.22
CA THR A 161 14.03 -1.52 -12.65
C THR A 161 13.69 -2.21 -13.96
N ILE A 162 12.45 -2.63 -14.18
CA ILE A 162 12.00 -3.14 -15.48
C ILE A 162 12.14 -2.05 -16.54
N TRP A 163 11.71 -0.83 -16.28
CA TRP A 163 11.79 0.27 -17.23
C TRP A 163 13.24 0.61 -17.59
N ILE A 164 14.09 0.79 -16.59
CA ILE A 164 15.45 1.28 -16.76
C ILE A 164 16.39 0.17 -17.27
N PHE A 165 16.32 -1.02 -16.65
CA PHE A 165 17.29 -2.09 -16.96
C PHE A 165 16.80 -3.09 -17.99
N TRP A 166 15.51 -3.39 -17.99
CA TRP A 166 14.95 -4.33 -18.94
C TRP A 166 14.72 -3.66 -20.31
N TYR A 167 14.12 -2.48 -20.33
CA TYR A 167 13.85 -1.75 -21.56
C TYR A 167 14.94 -0.75 -21.94
N GLY A 168 15.90 -0.47 -21.08
CA GLY A 168 16.97 0.49 -21.33
C GLY A 168 16.50 1.94 -21.44
N LYS A 169 15.30 2.24 -20.91
CA LYS A 169 14.70 3.58 -20.97
C LYS A 169 15.12 4.41 -19.75
N MET A 170 15.24 5.71 -19.96
CA MET A 170 15.54 6.66 -18.88
C MET A 170 14.30 7.51 -18.61
N LEU A 171 14.12 7.88 -17.33
CA LEU A 171 13.08 8.82 -16.91
C LEU A 171 13.65 10.25 -16.85
N ILE A 172 14.76 10.43 -16.18
CA ILE A 172 15.45 11.72 -16.03
C ILE A 172 16.79 11.67 -16.78
N SER A 173 17.76 10.95 -16.22
CA SER A 173 19.07 10.70 -16.84
C SER A 173 19.71 9.44 -16.25
N ARG A 174 20.65 8.81 -16.96
CA ARG A 174 21.30 7.56 -16.50
C ARG A 174 21.94 7.69 -15.12
N LYS A 175 22.53 8.85 -14.81
CA LYS A 175 23.18 9.09 -13.51
C LYS A 175 22.12 9.24 -12.40
N VAL A 176 21.13 10.11 -12.61
CA VAL A 176 20.09 10.39 -11.63
C VAL A 176 19.23 9.15 -11.36
N ASP A 177 18.83 8.43 -12.40
CA ASP A 177 18.01 7.23 -12.26
C ASP A 177 18.72 6.15 -11.43
N ARG A 178 20.05 5.96 -11.66
CA ARG A 178 20.86 5.03 -10.87
C ARG A 178 21.04 5.46 -9.42
N ILE A 179 21.23 6.76 -9.17
CA ILE A 179 21.34 7.30 -7.81
C ILE A 179 20.04 7.06 -7.03
N ILE A 180 18.90 7.35 -7.63
CA ILE A 180 17.59 7.14 -6.98
C ILE A 180 17.41 5.65 -6.64
N ILE A 181 17.69 4.74 -7.58
CA ILE A 181 17.56 3.30 -7.33
C ILE A 181 18.55 2.83 -6.25
N ALA A 182 19.74 3.41 -6.17
CA ALA A 182 20.69 3.10 -5.11
C ALA A 182 20.16 3.52 -3.74
N PHE A 183 19.57 4.71 -3.60
CA PHE A 183 18.91 5.13 -2.35
C PHE A 183 17.74 4.22 -1.99
N TRP A 184 16.92 3.80 -2.95
CA TRP A 184 15.84 2.84 -2.72
C TRP A 184 16.38 1.50 -2.20
N ALA A 185 17.45 0.98 -2.83
CA ALA A 185 18.09 -0.24 -2.39
C ALA A 185 18.60 -0.11 -0.94
N ILE A 186 19.35 0.96 -0.64
CA ILE A 186 19.84 1.23 0.72
C ILE A 186 18.68 1.28 1.72
N GLN A 187 17.61 2.00 1.41
CA GLN A 187 16.46 2.13 2.29
C GLN A 187 15.78 0.78 2.56
N VAL A 188 15.54 -0.03 1.53
CA VAL A 188 14.90 -1.35 1.66
C VAL A 188 15.77 -2.28 2.50
N PHE A 189 17.08 -2.28 2.28
CA PHE A 189 18.00 -3.12 3.05
C PHE A 189 18.13 -2.65 4.49
N ALA A 190 18.24 -1.34 4.73
CA ALA A 190 18.34 -0.81 6.09
C ALA A 190 17.04 -0.99 6.89
N ASN A 191 15.88 -0.88 6.25
CA ASN A 191 14.61 -1.11 6.93
C ASN A 191 14.38 -2.57 7.33
N LEU A 192 15.04 -3.54 6.65
CA LEU A 192 14.89 -4.99 6.93
C LEU A 192 13.44 -5.47 6.97
N SER A 193 12.57 -4.88 6.17
CA SER A 193 11.17 -5.27 6.10
C SER A 193 11.01 -6.55 5.28
N ARG A 194 10.68 -7.66 5.95
CA ARG A 194 10.39 -8.96 5.32
C ARG A 194 9.26 -8.85 4.30
N THR A 195 8.21 -8.11 4.65
CA THR A 195 7.04 -7.90 3.78
C THR A 195 7.44 -7.21 2.49
N THR A 196 8.24 -6.15 2.58
CA THR A 196 8.73 -5.40 1.43
C THR A 196 9.58 -6.28 0.50
N LEU A 197 10.48 -7.08 1.05
CA LEU A 197 11.30 -8.02 0.26
C LEU A 197 10.44 -9.08 -0.44
N ILE A 198 9.48 -9.67 0.27
CA ILE A 198 8.53 -10.64 -0.27
C ILE A 198 7.68 -10.02 -1.39
N ALA A 199 7.14 -8.81 -1.17
CA ALA A 199 6.33 -8.11 -2.17
C ALA A 199 7.12 -7.80 -3.45
N ILE A 200 8.37 -7.31 -3.33
CA ILE A 200 9.27 -7.09 -4.47
C ILE A 200 9.53 -8.39 -5.23
N PHE A 201 9.84 -9.48 -4.50
CA PHE A 201 10.05 -10.80 -5.12
C PHE A 201 8.81 -11.27 -5.88
N PHE A 202 7.61 -11.16 -5.29
CA PHE A 202 6.36 -11.52 -5.97
C PHE A 202 6.12 -10.68 -7.22
N CYS A 203 6.41 -9.39 -7.20
CA CYS A 203 6.29 -8.56 -8.40
C CYS A 203 7.22 -9.01 -9.54
N TYR A 204 8.46 -9.41 -9.23
CA TYR A 204 9.35 -9.96 -10.25
C TYR A 204 8.89 -11.34 -10.76
N ALA A 205 8.44 -12.23 -9.87
CA ALA A 205 7.88 -13.52 -10.26
C ALA A 205 6.65 -13.34 -11.18
N MET A 206 5.74 -12.43 -10.82
CA MET A 206 4.58 -12.09 -11.65
C MET A 206 4.99 -11.50 -13.01
N THR A 207 6.07 -10.71 -13.06
CA THR A 207 6.62 -10.22 -14.34
C THR A 207 7.00 -11.37 -15.25
N VAL A 208 7.79 -12.30 -14.74
CA VAL A 208 8.22 -13.48 -15.51
C VAL A 208 7.02 -14.29 -15.96
N CYS A 209 6.08 -14.59 -15.06
CA CYS A 209 4.87 -15.35 -15.39
C CYS A 209 4.03 -14.65 -16.47
N CYS A 210 3.73 -13.36 -16.28
CA CYS A 210 2.89 -12.59 -17.19
C CYS A 210 3.53 -12.45 -18.58
N LEU A 211 4.83 -12.16 -18.65
CA LEU A 211 5.54 -11.98 -19.92
C LEU A 211 5.76 -13.34 -20.63
N SER A 212 6.04 -14.40 -19.90
CA SER A 212 6.13 -15.75 -20.47
C SER A 212 4.82 -16.19 -21.12
N TYR A 213 3.73 -16.06 -20.35
CA TYR A 213 2.41 -16.48 -20.83
C TYR A 213 1.91 -15.66 -22.01
N THR A 214 2.29 -14.39 -22.12
CA THR A 214 1.92 -13.52 -23.25
C THR A 214 2.91 -13.60 -24.42
N HIS A 215 3.89 -14.51 -24.38
CA HIS A 215 4.96 -14.66 -25.39
C HIS A 215 5.75 -13.36 -25.67
N LYS A 216 5.85 -12.49 -24.65
CA LYS A 216 6.59 -11.21 -24.73
C LYS A 216 7.96 -11.28 -24.05
N ILE A 217 8.40 -12.49 -23.70
CA ILE A 217 9.67 -12.71 -23.04
C ILE A 217 10.81 -12.67 -24.09
N ASP A 218 11.84 -11.91 -23.77
CA ASP A 218 13.11 -11.90 -24.51
C ASP A 218 14.18 -12.52 -23.60
N VAL A 219 14.79 -13.62 -24.08
CA VAL A 219 15.82 -14.36 -23.33
C VAL A 219 16.97 -13.47 -22.85
N LYS A 220 17.40 -12.49 -23.69
CA LYS A 220 18.44 -11.53 -23.31
C LYS A 220 18.01 -10.66 -22.12
N ARG A 221 16.74 -10.31 -22.06
CA ARG A 221 16.16 -9.50 -20.97
C ARG A 221 16.01 -10.33 -19.70
N VAL A 222 15.60 -11.62 -19.80
CA VAL A 222 15.58 -12.55 -18.67
C VAL A 222 16.98 -12.71 -18.07
N LYS A 223 18.01 -12.88 -18.90
CA LYS A 223 19.39 -12.99 -18.42
C LYS A 223 19.84 -11.74 -17.64
N ARG A 224 19.46 -10.53 -18.10
CA ARG A 224 19.73 -9.29 -17.36
C ARG A 224 18.99 -9.24 -16.03
N ALA A 225 17.70 -9.63 -16.00
CA ALA A 225 16.93 -9.69 -14.77
C ALA A 225 17.54 -10.68 -13.76
N LEU A 226 17.96 -11.86 -14.20
CA LEU A 226 18.67 -12.83 -13.36
C LEU A 226 19.98 -12.28 -12.80
N LEU A 227 20.77 -11.58 -13.62
CA LEU A 227 22.01 -10.90 -13.17
C LEU A 227 21.71 -9.81 -12.13
N MET A 228 20.59 -9.10 -12.28
CA MET A 228 20.17 -8.11 -11.29
C MET A 228 19.72 -8.75 -9.98
N CYS A 229 18.95 -9.84 -10.05
CA CYS A 229 18.57 -10.62 -8.86
C CYS A 229 19.82 -11.17 -8.16
N LEU A 230 20.79 -11.67 -8.90
CA LEU A 230 22.05 -12.15 -8.34
C LEU A 230 22.84 -11.00 -7.68
N GLY A 231 22.93 -9.83 -8.31
CA GLY A 231 23.54 -8.63 -7.74
C GLY A 231 22.83 -8.18 -6.45
N LEU A 232 21.50 -8.26 -6.42
CA LEU A 232 20.68 -7.98 -5.24
C LEU A 232 21.00 -8.98 -4.12
N CYS A 233 21.06 -10.27 -4.42
CA CYS A 233 21.44 -11.30 -3.45
C CYS A 233 22.85 -11.07 -2.88
N VAL A 234 23.80 -10.71 -3.72
CA VAL A 234 25.16 -10.37 -3.27
C VAL A 234 25.15 -9.15 -2.34
N MET A 235 24.40 -8.10 -2.67
CA MET A 235 24.25 -6.93 -1.81
C MET A 235 23.60 -7.28 -0.47
N ILE A 236 22.59 -8.15 -0.48
CA ILE A 236 21.97 -8.67 0.76
C ILE A 236 23.01 -9.39 1.61
N ILE A 237 23.80 -10.28 1.04
CA ILE A 237 24.83 -11.03 1.74
C ILE A 237 25.90 -10.09 2.33
N VAL A 238 26.31 -9.06 1.56
CA VAL A 238 27.27 -8.05 2.05
C VAL A 238 26.68 -7.23 3.19
N ALA A 239 25.44 -6.76 3.04
CA ALA A 239 24.75 -6.02 4.10
C ALA A 239 24.59 -6.85 5.37
N ILE A 240 24.24 -8.13 5.24
CA ILE A 240 24.16 -9.10 6.34
C ILE A 240 25.50 -9.22 7.04
N LYS A 241 26.61 -9.33 6.31
CA LYS A 241 27.97 -9.44 6.90
C LYS A 241 28.45 -8.15 7.57
N MET A 242 27.90 -7.01 7.20
CA MET A 242 28.23 -5.71 7.81
C MET A 242 27.40 -5.40 9.06
N MET A 243 26.34 -6.17 9.33
CA MET A 243 25.49 -5.96 10.50
C MET A 243 26.13 -6.54 11.78
N PRO A 244 25.92 -5.86 12.93
CA PRO A 244 26.26 -6.45 14.23
C PRO A 244 25.54 -7.79 14.42
N GLY A 245 26.22 -8.76 15.07
CA GLY A 245 25.71 -10.13 15.22
C GLY A 245 24.34 -10.23 15.86
N ASP A 246 24.05 -9.38 16.82
CA ASP A 246 22.77 -9.31 17.55
C ASP A 246 21.61 -8.89 16.62
N VAL A 247 21.85 -7.92 15.74
CA VAL A 247 20.88 -7.45 14.72
C VAL A 247 20.55 -8.57 13.74
N LEU A 248 21.58 -9.32 13.37
CA LEU A 248 21.45 -10.42 12.42
C LEU A 248 20.67 -11.60 13.00
N SER A 249 21.00 -12.02 14.24
CA SER A 249 20.27 -13.09 14.91
C SER A 249 18.80 -12.74 15.08
N HIS A 250 18.47 -11.52 15.51
CA HIS A 250 17.10 -11.02 15.62
C HIS A 250 16.36 -10.97 14.26
N PHE A 251 17.06 -10.67 13.18
CA PHE A 251 16.46 -10.70 11.85
C PHE A 251 16.09 -12.12 11.42
N PHE A 252 17.02 -13.08 11.57
CA PHE A 252 16.74 -14.48 11.21
C PHE A 252 15.68 -15.12 12.11
N ASP A 253 15.69 -14.85 13.40
CA ASP A 253 14.65 -15.30 14.32
C ASP A 253 13.27 -14.75 13.94
N LYS A 254 13.19 -13.47 13.58
CA LYS A 254 11.96 -12.88 13.07
C LYS A 254 11.56 -13.45 11.72
N PHE A 255 12.51 -13.75 10.84
CA PHE A 255 12.22 -14.37 9.54
C PHE A 255 11.67 -15.78 9.70
N ALA A 256 12.27 -16.58 10.56
CA ALA A 256 11.78 -17.94 10.89
C ALA A 256 10.37 -17.89 11.52
N ARG A 257 10.11 -16.93 12.42
CA ARG A 257 8.78 -16.72 13.02
C ARG A 257 7.73 -16.21 12.04
N SER A 258 8.10 -15.66 10.87
CA SER A 258 7.12 -15.13 9.90
C SER A 258 6.08 -16.14 9.48
N PHE A 259 6.44 -17.40 9.41
CA PHE A 259 5.53 -18.49 9.03
C PHE A 259 4.65 -18.94 10.20
N THR A 260 5.06 -18.72 11.44
CA THR A 260 4.32 -19.07 12.66
C THR A 260 3.47 -17.91 13.19
N GLU A 261 3.91 -16.66 13.02
CA GLU A 261 3.23 -15.44 13.47
C GLU A 261 1.85 -15.22 12.80
N VAL A 262 1.55 -15.93 11.72
CA VAL A 262 0.31 -15.82 10.95
C VAL A 262 -0.58 -17.05 11.15
N SER A 263 -0.09 -18.10 11.80
CA SER A 263 -0.88 -19.29 12.08
C SER A 263 -1.88 -18.98 13.18
N SER A 264 -3.19 -19.01 12.84
CA SER A 264 -4.26 -18.91 13.83
C SER A 264 -4.27 -20.16 14.70
N LYS A 265 -3.97 -20.00 15.99
CA LYS A 265 -4.28 -21.01 17.02
C LYS A 265 -5.71 -20.75 17.51
N ASN A 266 -6.42 -21.78 17.86
CA ASN A 266 -7.80 -21.63 18.39
C ASN A 266 -7.82 -21.02 19.80
N THR A 267 -6.72 -21.08 20.56
CA THR A 267 -6.66 -20.58 21.93
C THR A 267 -5.28 -19.98 22.23
N PHE A 268 -5.27 -18.84 22.90
CA PHE A 268 -4.10 -18.18 23.46
C PHE A 268 -4.30 -18.09 24.97
N ASN A 269 -3.39 -18.68 25.72
CA ASN A 269 -3.52 -18.85 27.18
C ASN A 269 -2.71 -17.83 27.98
N SER A 270 -1.84 -17.08 27.34
CA SER A 270 -0.99 -16.09 28.02
C SER A 270 -0.64 -14.91 27.12
N LEU A 271 -0.29 -13.78 27.76
CA LEU A 271 0.23 -12.59 27.07
C LEU A 271 1.52 -12.91 26.29
N ALA A 272 2.40 -13.73 26.83
CA ALA A 272 3.64 -14.13 26.17
C ALA A 272 3.37 -14.92 24.87
N GLU A 273 2.39 -15.81 24.88
CA GLU A 273 1.97 -16.55 23.70
C GLU A 273 1.33 -15.61 22.65
N ALA A 274 0.46 -14.71 23.07
CA ALA A 274 -0.14 -13.69 22.23
C ALA A 274 0.92 -12.77 21.59
N ASN A 275 1.90 -12.30 22.36
CA ASN A 275 3.00 -11.45 21.85
C ASN A 275 3.89 -12.17 20.84
N ASN A 276 4.15 -13.45 21.03
CA ASN A 276 4.95 -14.23 20.10
C ASN A 276 4.24 -14.48 18.76
N ASN A 277 2.90 -14.46 18.75
CA ASN A 277 2.08 -14.64 17.55
C ASN A 277 0.95 -13.59 17.50
N TRP A 278 1.32 -12.32 17.61
CA TRP A 278 0.35 -11.22 17.74
C TRP A 278 -0.70 -11.18 16.63
N ARG A 279 -0.26 -11.35 15.37
CA ARG A 279 -1.20 -11.34 14.23
C ARG A 279 -2.15 -12.52 14.24
N GLY A 280 -1.67 -13.71 14.59
CA GLY A 280 -2.52 -14.88 14.76
C GLY A 280 -3.52 -14.70 15.91
N TYR A 281 -3.10 -14.05 17.01
CA TYR A 281 -3.98 -13.69 18.11
C TYR A 281 -5.07 -12.70 17.68
N GLU A 282 -4.72 -11.60 17.03
CA GLU A 282 -5.71 -10.64 16.48
C GLU A 282 -6.73 -11.33 15.55
N ILE A 283 -6.25 -12.21 14.67
CA ILE A 283 -7.10 -12.98 13.75
C ILE A 283 -8.06 -13.88 14.52
N SER A 284 -7.58 -14.62 15.54
CA SER A 284 -8.42 -15.53 16.31
C SER A 284 -9.52 -14.77 17.06
N ARG A 285 -9.20 -13.62 17.64
CA ARG A 285 -10.16 -12.76 18.34
C ARG A 285 -11.23 -12.19 17.38
N ALA A 286 -10.81 -11.77 16.19
CA ALA A 286 -11.76 -11.29 15.19
C ALA A 286 -12.71 -12.40 14.70
N ILE A 287 -12.18 -13.61 14.46
CA ILE A 287 -13.00 -14.76 14.05
C ILE A 287 -14.01 -15.15 15.15
N GLU A 288 -13.57 -15.15 16.41
CA GLU A 288 -14.42 -15.45 17.55
C GLU A 288 -15.56 -14.44 17.66
N GLN A 289 -15.24 -13.14 17.68
CA GLN A 289 -16.23 -12.06 17.71
C GLN A 289 -17.21 -12.11 16.53
N TRP A 290 -16.71 -12.40 15.31
CA TRP A 290 -17.55 -12.56 14.12
C TRP A 290 -18.50 -13.74 14.24
N LYS A 291 -18.06 -14.89 14.75
CA LYS A 291 -18.92 -16.07 14.96
C LYS A 291 -20.02 -15.84 16.00
N GLU A 292 -19.71 -15.06 17.02
CA GLU A 292 -20.68 -14.69 18.09
C GLU A 292 -21.67 -13.61 17.65
N SER A 293 -21.38 -12.91 16.54
CA SER A 293 -22.25 -11.86 15.99
C SER A 293 -23.55 -12.46 15.40
N SER A 294 -24.59 -11.63 15.30
CA SER A 294 -25.83 -12.00 14.62
C SER A 294 -25.57 -12.32 13.13
N PHE A 295 -26.43 -13.16 12.53
CA PHE A 295 -26.33 -13.50 11.10
C PHE A 295 -26.28 -12.26 10.18
N VAL A 296 -27.06 -11.23 10.52
CA VAL A 296 -27.05 -9.95 9.78
C VAL A 296 -25.68 -9.27 9.89
N GLU A 297 -25.09 -9.23 11.07
CA GLU A 297 -23.75 -8.65 11.28
C GLU A 297 -22.64 -9.50 10.66
N GLN A 298 -22.80 -10.81 10.58
CA GLN A 298 -21.86 -11.66 9.87
C GLN A 298 -21.80 -11.32 8.37
N ILE A 299 -22.94 -10.94 7.76
CA ILE A 299 -23.02 -10.61 6.33
C ILE A 299 -22.67 -9.14 6.09
N PHE A 300 -23.25 -8.20 6.84
CA PHE A 300 -23.19 -6.76 6.59
C PHE A 300 -22.27 -6.00 7.55
N GLY A 301 -21.76 -6.67 8.60
CA GLY A 301 -20.92 -6.10 9.62
C GLY A 301 -21.66 -5.34 10.72
N ALA A 302 -20.92 -5.02 11.79
CA ALA A 302 -21.44 -4.29 12.94
C ALA A 302 -21.46 -2.75 12.74
N GLY A 303 -20.78 -2.25 11.70
CA GLY A 303 -20.65 -0.83 11.39
C GLY A 303 -19.33 -0.21 11.90
N ASN A 304 -19.03 0.99 11.39
CA ASN A 304 -17.87 1.76 11.82
C ASN A 304 -18.03 2.23 13.28
N GLY A 305 -16.91 2.30 14.02
CA GLY A 305 -16.91 2.55 15.46
C GLY A 305 -16.93 1.28 16.31
N THR A 306 -17.15 0.10 15.69
CA THR A 306 -17.03 -1.19 16.38
C THR A 306 -15.61 -1.43 16.84
N MET A 307 -15.46 -1.83 18.11
CA MET A 307 -14.19 -2.28 18.65
C MET A 307 -13.99 -3.77 18.42
N ILE A 308 -12.74 -4.16 18.19
CA ILE A 308 -12.36 -5.56 18.08
C ILE A 308 -11.74 -5.96 19.42
N GLY A 309 -12.43 -6.82 20.16
CA GLY A 309 -12.10 -7.18 21.53
C GLY A 309 -10.76 -7.93 21.62
N ILE A 310 -9.86 -7.45 22.49
CA ILE A 310 -8.57 -8.09 22.79
C ILE A 310 -8.50 -8.35 24.31
N ASN A 311 -8.14 -9.57 24.70
CA ASN A 311 -8.07 -9.97 26.12
C ASN A 311 -6.65 -9.81 26.69
N PHE A 312 -5.63 -9.95 25.82
CA PHE A 312 -4.23 -9.77 26.20
C PHE A 312 -3.68 -8.53 25.53
N VAL A 313 -3.10 -7.63 26.31
CA VAL A 313 -2.53 -6.38 25.81
C VAL A 313 -1.16 -6.19 26.43
N PRO A 314 -0.13 -5.90 25.63
CA PRO A 314 1.17 -5.47 26.15
C PRO A 314 0.99 -4.18 26.98
N ASP A 315 1.72 -4.07 28.10
CA ASP A 315 1.64 -2.90 28.99
C ASP A 315 1.85 -1.56 28.25
N LEU A 316 2.70 -1.57 27.22
CA LEU A 316 2.97 -0.42 26.34
C LEU A 316 1.75 0.03 25.52
N TRP A 317 0.71 -0.77 25.44
CA TRP A 317 -0.47 -0.51 24.59
C TRP A 317 -1.75 -0.25 25.40
N ASN A 318 -1.65 -0.26 26.72
CA ASN A 318 -2.82 0.03 27.58
C ASN A 318 -3.47 1.38 27.26
N ASP A 319 -2.68 2.38 26.87
CA ASP A 319 -3.15 3.71 26.48
C ASP A 319 -3.89 3.74 25.13
N ILE A 320 -3.78 2.68 24.32
CA ILE A 320 -4.40 2.59 22.99
C ILE A 320 -5.76 1.87 23.07
N LEU A 321 -6.00 1.16 24.17
CA LEU A 321 -7.26 0.46 24.36
C LEU A 321 -8.38 1.43 24.69
N GLU A 322 -9.49 1.22 24.04
CA GLU A 322 -10.71 1.97 24.30
C GLU A 322 -11.86 1.00 24.53
N THR A 323 -12.84 1.42 25.33
CA THR A 323 -14.04 0.64 25.59
C THR A 323 -15.23 1.31 24.93
N VAL A 324 -15.93 0.55 24.08
CA VAL A 324 -17.14 0.99 23.40
C VAL A 324 -18.19 -0.10 23.51
N ASN A 325 -19.37 0.25 24.02
CA ASN A 325 -20.50 -0.69 24.22
C ASN A 325 -20.09 -1.96 24.99
N GLY A 326 -19.20 -1.83 25.99
CA GLY A 326 -18.73 -2.93 26.83
C GLY A 326 -17.61 -3.79 26.20
N ILE A 327 -17.18 -3.50 24.97
CA ILE A 327 -16.06 -4.18 24.33
C ILE A 327 -14.80 -3.31 24.49
N THR A 328 -13.79 -3.83 25.20
CA THR A 328 -12.47 -3.22 25.28
C THR A 328 -11.57 -3.80 24.20
N GLY A 329 -10.95 -2.95 23.38
CA GLY A 329 -10.16 -3.44 22.28
C GLY A 329 -9.55 -2.35 21.42
N VAL A 330 -9.25 -2.71 20.17
CA VAL A 330 -8.68 -1.82 19.14
C VAL A 330 -9.69 -1.60 18.00
N THR A 331 -9.52 -0.49 17.29
CA THR A 331 -10.39 -0.18 16.14
C THR A 331 -9.97 -0.86 14.85
N VAL A 332 -8.68 -1.09 14.67
CA VAL A 332 -8.09 -1.64 13.43
C VAL A 332 -7.03 -2.66 13.77
N LEU A 333 -7.13 -3.85 13.20
CA LEU A 333 -6.13 -4.90 13.29
C LEU A 333 -4.98 -4.67 12.30
N HIS A 334 -3.88 -5.41 12.46
CA HIS A 334 -2.83 -5.47 11.45
C HIS A 334 -3.29 -6.14 10.14
N ASN A 335 -4.44 -6.79 10.14
CA ASN A 335 -5.04 -7.46 9.00
C ASN A 335 -6.35 -6.77 8.60
N SER A 336 -6.37 -6.12 7.43
CA SER A 336 -7.55 -5.41 6.92
C SER A 336 -8.74 -6.32 6.65
N TYR A 337 -8.50 -7.54 6.20
CA TYR A 337 -9.60 -8.46 5.90
C TYR A 337 -10.45 -8.75 7.13
N TYR A 338 -9.80 -8.95 8.29
CA TYR A 338 -10.52 -9.20 9.54
C TYR A 338 -11.07 -7.92 10.17
N THR A 339 -10.42 -6.78 9.97
CA THR A 339 -11.02 -5.48 10.32
C THR A 339 -12.31 -5.25 9.55
N LEU A 340 -12.30 -5.44 8.23
CA LEU A 340 -13.46 -5.29 7.37
C LEU A 340 -14.52 -6.39 7.64
N LEU A 341 -14.11 -7.60 8.06
CA LEU A 341 -15.02 -8.67 8.42
C LEU A 341 -15.89 -8.28 9.62
N ILE A 342 -15.30 -7.67 10.64
CA ILE A 342 -16.04 -7.22 11.82
C ILE A 342 -16.92 -6.00 11.49
N LYS A 343 -16.38 -5.01 10.80
CA LYS A 343 -17.07 -3.75 10.53
C LYS A 343 -18.09 -3.84 9.39
N GLY A 344 -17.75 -4.55 8.32
CA GLY A 344 -18.50 -4.60 7.07
C GLY A 344 -18.98 -5.98 6.65
N GLY A 345 -18.72 -7.01 7.45
CA GLY A 345 -19.14 -8.39 7.19
C GLY A 345 -18.47 -9.03 5.98
N VAL A 346 -18.89 -10.27 5.69
CA VAL A 346 -18.37 -11.05 4.55
C VAL A 346 -18.60 -10.33 3.22
N LEU A 347 -19.69 -9.59 3.07
CA LEU A 347 -19.99 -8.87 1.82
C LEU A 347 -18.92 -7.81 1.51
N THR A 348 -18.55 -7.01 2.49
CA THR A 348 -17.51 -5.97 2.31
C THR A 348 -16.15 -6.57 2.01
N VAL A 349 -15.74 -7.63 2.72
CA VAL A 349 -14.49 -8.36 2.45
C VAL A 349 -14.48 -8.92 1.04
N THR A 350 -15.59 -9.53 0.60
CA THR A 350 -15.70 -10.09 -0.75
C THR A 350 -15.53 -9.01 -1.82
N VAL A 351 -16.23 -7.89 -1.69
CA VAL A 351 -16.12 -6.79 -2.67
C VAL A 351 -14.73 -6.15 -2.62
N PHE A 352 -14.13 -6.00 -1.44
CA PHE A 352 -12.75 -5.56 -1.28
C PHE A 352 -11.75 -6.45 -2.05
N CYS A 353 -11.86 -7.77 -1.91
CA CYS A 353 -11.06 -8.72 -2.69
C CYS A 353 -11.31 -8.59 -4.20
N LEU A 354 -12.56 -8.41 -4.61
CA LEU A 354 -12.92 -8.27 -6.03
C LEU A 354 -12.27 -7.03 -6.67
N VAL A 355 -12.08 -5.93 -5.95
CA VAL A 355 -11.37 -4.73 -6.46
C VAL A 355 -10.00 -5.11 -7.00
N PHE A 356 -9.25 -5.92 -6.27
CA PHE A 356 -7.88 -6.30 -6.67
C PHE A 356 -7.86 -7.45 -7.68
N VAL A 357 -8.68 -8.48 -7.49
CA VAL A 357 -8.76 -9.62 -8.42
C VAL A 357 -9.18 -9.15 -9.81
N LEU A 358 -10.20 -8.30 -9.90
CA LEU A 358 -10.63 -7.73 -11.17
C LEU A 358 -9.62 -6.71 -11.71
N GLY A 359 -8.89 -6.01 -10.85
CA GLY A 359 -7.74 -5.18 -11.21
C GLY A 359 -6.63 -6.00 -11.87
N ILE A 360 -6.24 -7.12 -11.30
CA ILE A 360 -5.26 -8.06 -11.87
C ILE A 360 -5.77 -8.58 -13.23
N LYS A 361 -7.03 -9.04 -13.30
CA LYS A 361 -7.64 -9.51 -14.55
C LYS A 361 -7.62 -8.41 -15.62
N ARG A 362 -7.89 -7.15 -15.27
CA ARG A 362 -7.83 -5.99 -16.16
C ARG A 362 -6.41 -5.75 -16.66
N GLY A 363 -5.43 -5.67 -15.75
CA GLY A 363 -4.02 -5.51 -16.10
C GLY A 363 -3.53 -6.62 -17.03
N TYR A 364 -3.85 -7.87 -16.71
CA TYR A 364 -3.49 -9.01 -17.54
C TYR A 364 -4.16 -8.98 -18.93
N SER A 365 -5.45 -8.66 -19.01
CA SER A 365 -6.18 -8.54 -20.29
C SER A 365 -5.62 -7.42 -21.17
N TYR A 366 -5.16 -6.33 -20.56
CA TYR A 366 -4.51 -5.23 -21.25
C TYR A 366 -3.10 -5.64 -21.73
N LEU A 367 -2.34 -6.37 -20.90
CA LEU A 367 -1.01 -6.89 -21.23
C LEU A 367 -1.03 -7.77 -22.49
N ARG A 368 -2.05 -8.62 -22.64
CA ARG A 368 -2.19 -9.47 -23.84
C ARG A 368 -2.30 -8.65 -25.14
N ARG A 369 -2.89 -7.46 -25.06
CA ARG A 369 -3.11 -6.56 -26.20
C ARG A 369 -2.03 -5.51 -26.36
N ALA A 370 -1.20 -5.31 -25.34
CA ALA A 370 -0.16 -4.30 -25.31
C ALA A 370 0.83 -4.49 -26.46
N ARG A 371 1.10 -3.40 -27.22
CA ARG A 371 2.03 -3.38 -28.36
C ARG A 371 3.30 -2.60 -28.05
N THR A 372 3.22 -1.66 -27.14
CA THR A 372 4.35 -0.78 -26.75
C THR A 372 4.88 -1.18 -25.36
N GLU A 373 6.13 -0.83 -25.10
CA GLU A 373 6.76 -1.04 -23.79
C GLU A 373 6.06 -0.26 -22.67
N GLU A 374 5.53 0.92 -22.98
CA GLU A 374 4.73 1.72 -22.04
C GLU A 374 3.43 1.00 -21.65
N GLU A 375 2.73 0.41 -22.61
CA GLU A 375 1.51 -0.35 -22.36
C GLU A 375 1.80 -1.61 -21.54
N ILE A 376 2.91 -2.29 -21.82
CA ILE A 376 3.35 -3.45 -21.04
C ILE A 376 3.62 -3.03 -19.60
N LEU A 377 4.37 -1.93 -19.39
CA LEU A 377 4.70 -1.47 -18.05
C LEU A 377 3.46 -1.00 -17.28
N LEU A 378 2.53 -0.30 -17.92
CA LEU A 378 1.25 0.08 -17.32
C LEU A 378 0.47 -1.14 -16.84
N SER A 379 0.42 -2.19 -17.67
CA SER A 379 -0.26 -3.44 -17.35
C SER A 379 0.36 -4.13 -16.13
N LEU A 380 1.69 -4.26 -16.13
CA LEU A 380 2.43 -4.83 -14.99
C LEU A 380 2.27 -3.96 -13.74
N SER A 381 2.30 -2.64 -13.88
CA SER A 381 2.10 -1.73 -12.75
C SER A 381 0.75 -1.96 -12.06
N LEU A 382 -0.34 -2.12 -12.83
CA LEU A 382 -1.65 -2.42 -12.23
C LEU A 382 -1.65 -3.76 -11.50
N VAL A 383 -1.03 -4.79 -12.10
CA VAL A 383 -0.90 -6.11 -11.44
C VAL A 383 -0.11 -5.98 -10.15
N PHE A 384 1.03 -5.28 -10.16
CA PHE A 384 1.85 -5.09 -8.96
C PHE A 384 1.10 -4.34 -7.86
N LEU A 385 0.42 -3.24 -8.21
CA LEU A 385 -0.39 -2.48 -7.25
C LEU A 385 -1.46 -3.35 -6.59
N CYS A 386 -2.13 -4.21 -7.36
CA CYS A 386 -3.13 -5.10 -6.80
C CYS A 386 -2.51 -6.18 -5.91
N VAL A 387 -1.44 -6.83 -6.36
CA VAL A 387 -0.79 -7.91 -5.61
C VAL A 387 -0.15 -7.41 -4.32
N THR A 388 0.60 -6.29 -4.38
CA THR A 388 1.22 -5.71 -3.18
C THR A 388 0.18 -5.26 -2.18
N MET A 389 -0.95 -4.68 -2.63
CA MET A 389 -2.03 -4.28 -1.73
C MET A 389 -2.72 -5.48 -1.07
N MET A 390 -2.91 -6.59 -1.79
CA MET A 390 -3.46 -7.81 -1.19
C MET A 390 -2.54 -8.37 -0.11
N ILE A 391 -1.22 -8.37 -0.34
CA ILE A 391 -0.22 -8.80 0.63
C ILE A 391 -0.24 -7.85 1.84
N ASP A 392 -0.22 -6.54 1.60
CA ASP A 392 -0.22 -5.53 2.64
C ASP A 392 -1.52 -5.54 3.47
N ALA A 393 -2.67 -5.74 2.84
CA ALA A 393 -3.95 -5.88 3.53
C ALA A 393 -3.95 -7.06 4.51
N TYR A 394 -3.21 -8.13 4.19
CA TYR A 394 -3.08 -9.30 5.07
C TYR A 394 -2.05 -9.10 6.18
N ILE A 395 -0.95 -8.38 5.94
CA ILE A 395 0.17 -8.32 6.87
C ILE A 395 0.25 -6.99 7.63
N THR A 396 -0.10 -5.85 6.98
CA THR A 396 0.21 -4.50 7.48
C THR A 396 -0.93 -3.50 7.29
N ARG A 397 -2.17 -3.94 7.33
CA ARG A 397 -3.39 -3.10 7.20
C ARG A 397 -3.72 -2.60 5.79
N GLY A 398 -2.84 -2.69 4.78
CA GLY A 398 -3.14 -2.32 3.40
C GLY A 398 -3.81 -0.95 3.22
N MET A 399 -5.03 -0.93 2.66
CA MET A 399 -5.82 0.30 2.47
C MET A 399 -6.55 0.79 3.71
N VAL A 400 -6.79 -0.09 4.71
CA VAL A 400 -7.54 0.24 5.93
C VAL A 400 -6.57 0.56 7.05
N GLN A 401 -6.04 1.77 7.05
CA GLN A 401 -5.02 2.17 8.02
C GLN A 401 -4.97 3.69 8.22
N ASN A 402 -4.27 4.08 9.28
CA ASN A 402 -4.00 5.48 9.61
C ASN A 402 -2.91 6.13 8.74
N ASP A 403 -2.24 5.37 7.87
CA ASP A 403 -1.21 5.89 6.99
C ASP A 403 -1.64 5.75 5.51
N ILE A 404 -1.83 6.88 4.85
CA ILE A 404 -2.33 6.90 3.48
C ILE A 404 -1.22 6.51 2.51
N GLN A 405 -1.44 5.45 1.75
CA GLN A 405 -0.51 5.01 0.70
C GLN A 405 -0.66 5.87 -0.57
N PHE A 406 -0.19 7.11 -0.48
CA PHE A 406 -0.41 8.15 -1.47
C PHE A 406 -0.01 7.76 -2.89
N ILE A 407 1.24 7.30 -3.08
CA ILE A 407 1.75 6.93 -4.42
C ILE A 407 0.98 5.76 -5.00
N TRP A 408 0.70 4.74 -4.18
CA TRP A 408 -0.10 3.60 -4.58
C TRP A 408 -1.48 4.04 -5.07
N SER A 409 -2.16 4.82 -4.25
CA SER A 409 -3.53 5.26 -4.50
C SER A 409 -3.65 6.11 -5.77
N ILE A 410 -2.74 7.08 -5.96
CA ILE A 410 -2.72 7.91 -7.18
C ILE A 410 -2.48 7.05 -8.42
N LEU A 411 -1.48 6.17 -8.39
CA LEU A 411 -1.19 5.31 -9.54
C LEU A 411 -2.34 4.37 -9.83
N PHE A 412 -2.93 3.75 -8.83
CA PHE A 412 -4.07 2.86 -9.00
C PHE A 412 -5.25 3.57 -9.70
N GLY A 413 -5.61 4.76 -9.24
CA GLY A 413 -6.66 5.57 -9.84
C GLY A 413 -6.33 5.96 -11.29
N TRP A 414 -5.15 6.51 -11.52
CA TRP A 414 -4.73 7.00 -12.84
C TRP A 414 -4.61 5.88 -13.89
N ILE A 415 -4.00 4.74 -13.54
CA ILE A 415 -3.84 3.60 -14.46
C ILE A 415 -5.19 3.01 -14.84
N ASN A 416 -6.09 2.84 -13.86
CA ASN A 416 -7.44 2.34 -14.14
C ASN A 416 -8.20 3.27 -15.09
N ALA A 417 -8.15 4.58 -14.87
CA ALA A 417 -8.78 5.55 -15.77
C ALA A 417 -8.22 5.44 -17.21
N LYS A 418 -6.91 5.30 -17.35
CA LYS A 418 -6.24 5.15 -18.65
C LYS A 418 -6.67 3.87 -19.38
N MET A 419 -6.72 2.74 -18.66
CA MET A 419 -7.09 1.45 -19.26
C MET A 419 -8.55 1.38 -19.69
N ILE A 420 -9.46 2.02 -18.95
CA ILE A 420 -10.88 2.05 -19.30
C ILE A 420 -11.09 2.85 -20.58
N LYS A 421 -10.49 4.03 -20.71
CA LYS A 421 -10.58 4.86 -21.91
C LYS A 421 -10.00 4.17 -23.15
N TYR A 422 -8.89 3.44 -22.99
CA TYR A 422 -8.31 2.67 -24.09
C TYR A 422 -9.26 1.59 -24.61
N LYS A 423 -10.03 0.95 -23.73
CA LYS A 423 -11.03 -0.05 -24.11
C LYS A 423 -12.19 0.53 -24.93
N GLU A 424 -12.53 1.80 -24.71
CA GLU A 424 -13.56 2.51 -25.46
C GLU A 424 -13.12 2.87 -26.88
N ILE A 425 -11.84 3.14 -27.08
CA ILE A 425 -11.27 3.51 -28.39
C ILE A 425 -11.18 2.27 -29.32
N ILE A 426 -11.06 1.06 -28.74
CA ILE A 426 -10.90 -0.18 -29.52
C ILE A 426 -12.26 -0.86 -29.81
N ARG A 427 -13.32 -0.45 -29.17
CA ARG A 427 -14.70 -0.86 -29.49
C ARG A 427 -15.31 0.02 -30.55
#